data_26a1b27c49c5da1b76687b41c093b6b5
#
_entry.id   26a1b27c49c5da1b76687b41c093b6b5
#
_cell.length_a   1.000
_cell.length_b   1.000
_cell.length_c   1.000
_cell.angle_alpha   90.00
_cell.angle_beta   90.00
_cell.angle_gamma   90.00
#
_symmetry.space_group_name_H-M   'P 1'
#
loop_
_entity.id
_entity.type
_entity.pdbx_description
1 polymer ?
#
loop_
_entity_poly.entity_id
_entity_poly.type
_entity_poly.pdbx_seq_one_letter_code
_entity_poly.pdbx_strand_id
1 'polypeptide(L)'
;GLRGVIGAGTNRMNIYTVRRTTQGLANYLNSKKEGASVAIAYDSRIKSELFARECARVLAANGITARIVKELQPVPVLSFAVRELRCDAGIMITASHNPAKYNGYKCYGPDGCQMTDTDADNVYAEILKVDLFDGVEEISFDQGLETGKIVYIEDSFYDKYLDCLEAQSVNPGVCAGSGLKIVYTPLNGAGNKLVRKILARIGVKEIQVVPEQELPDGNFPTCPYP
;
A
#
# COMPACT_ATOMS: atom_id res chain seq x y z
N GLY A 1 13.79 -0.44 -1.68
CA GLY A 1 12.81 -0.84 -0.67
C GLY A 1 13.42 -1.66 0.45
N LEU A 2 12.68 -1.83 1.55
CA LEU A 2 13.07 -2.66 2.68
C LEU A 2 12.29 -3.98 2.67
N ARG A 3 12.91 -5.04 3.17
CA ARG A 3 12.24 -6.29 3.51
C ARG A 3 13.00 -6.98 4.64
N GLY A 4 12.32 -7.34 5.70
CA GLY A 4 12.96 -7.99 6.84
C GLY A 4 11.97 -8.62 7.82
N VAL A 5 12.50 -9.38 8.75
CA VAL A 5 11.73 -9.88 9.89
C VAL A 5 11.30 -8.69 10.76
N ILE A 6 10.08 -8.72 11.24
CA ILE A 6 9.56 -7.74 12.19
C ILE A 6 10.28 -7.90 13.53
N GLY A 7 10.84 -6.83 14.07
CA GLY A 7 11.55 -6.87 15.36
C GLY A 7 12.47 -5.68 15.59
N ALA A 8 13.10 -5.63 16.75
CA ALA A 8 14.09 -4.63 17.09
C ALA A 8 15.39 -4.86 16.32
N GLY A 9 16.07 -3.77 15.96
CA GLY A 9 17.36 -3.78 15.26
C GLY A 9 17.33 -3.05 13.92
N THR A 10 18.50 -2.61 13.48
CA THR A 10 18.68 -1.74 12.30
C THR A 10 18.47 -2.46 10.97
N ASN A 11 18.53 -3.79 10.96
CA ASN A 11 18.30 -4.64 9.78
C ASN A 11 16.95 -5.38 9.82
N ARG A 12 16.01 -4.89 10.64
CA ARG A 12 14.66 -5.45 10.80
C ARG A 12 13.60 -4.42 10.49
N MET A 13 12.37 -4.91 10.26
CA MET A 13 11.20 -4.05 10.09
C MET A 13 10.65 -3.63 11.45
N ASN A 14 10.74 -2.34 11.72
CA ASN A 14 10.19 -1.68 12.92
C ASN A 14 9.90 -0.22 12.60
N ILE A 15 9.31 0.50 13.57
CA ILE A 15 8.93 1.90 13.37
C ILE A 15 10.13 2.79 13.05
N TYR A 16 11.29 2.56 13.65
CA TYR A 16 12.49 3.38 13.45
C TYR A 16 13.04 3.24 12.03
N THR A 17 13.18 2.00 11.54
CA THR A 17 13.66 1.75 10.18
C THR A 17 12.68 2.23 9.11
N VAL A 18 11.37 2.12 9.36
CA VAL A 18 10.32 2.65 8.48
C VAL A 18 10.35 4.17 8.44
N ARG A 19 10.39 4.84 9.60
CA ARG A 19 10.48 6.30 9.71
C ARG A 19 11.72 6.85 9.03
N ARG A 20 12.91 6.27 9.31
CA ARG A 20 14.17 6.65 8.67
C ARG A 20 14.09 6.56 7.14
N THR A 21 13.52 5.47 6.62
CA THR A 21 13.35 5.27 5.18
C THR A 21 12.41 6.31 4.60
N THR A 22 11.33 6.62 5.31
CA THR A 22 10.35 7.62 4.88
C THR A 22 10.93 9.04 4.92
N GLN A 23 11.77 9.35 5.93
CA GLN A 23 12.49 10.63 5.98
C GLN A 23 13.43 10.79 4.79
N GLY A 24 14.18 9.75 4.42
CA GLY A 24 15.03 9.79 3.21
C GLY A 24 14.21 9.98 1.93
N LEU A 25 13.05 9.34 1.82
CA LEU A 25 12.13 9.58 0.70
C LEU A 25 11.61 11.03 0.70
N ALA A 26 11.25 11.56 1.88
CA ALA A 26 10.79 12.95 2.02
C ALA A 26 11.87 13.95 1.59
N ASN A 27 13.10 13.76 2.04
CA ASN A 27 14.24 14.60 1.64
C ASN A 27 14.44 14.59 0.12
N TYR A 28 14.40 13.40 -0.49
CA TYR A 28 14.52 13.26 -1.94
C TYR A 28 13.38 13.96 -2.69
N LEU A 29 12.13 13.82 -2.26
CA LEU A 29 11.00 14.49 -2.92
C LEU A 29 11.08 16.02 -2.76
N ASN A 30 11.39 16.51 -1.57
CA ASN A 30 11.52 17.94 -1.28
C ASN A 30 12.70 18.60 -2.03
N SER A 31 13.76 17.83 -2.35
CA SER A 31 14.84 18.34 -3.21
C SER A 31 14.40 18.55 -4.67
N LYS A 32 13.32 17.90 -5.10
CA LYS A 32 12.79 18.00 -6.47
C LYS A 32 11.62 18.96 -6.61
N LYS A 33 10.75 19.03 -5.59
CA LYS A 33 9.50 19.79 -5.68
C LYS A 33 8.94 20.10 -4.30
N GLU A 34 8.50 21.34 -4.10
CA GLU A 34 7.70 21.71 -2.94
C GLU A 34 6.26 21.19 -3.06
N GLY A 35 5.65 20.85 -1.93
CA GLY A 35 4.25 20.43 -1.88
C GLY A 35 3.99 19.09 -2.56
N ALA A 36 4.94 18.17 -2.54
CA ALA A 36 4.78 16.82 -3.05
C ALA A 36 3.64 16.07 -2.36
N SER A 37 3.14 15.03 -3.02
CA SER A 37 2.13 14.12 -2.47
C SER A 37 2.53 12.66 -2.66
N VAL A 38 2.19 11.81 -1.69
CA VAL A 38 2.53 10.38 -1.70
C VAL A 38 1.30 9.54 -1.39
N ALA A 39 0.99 8.57 -2.25
CA ALA A 39 -0.03 7.57 -1.97
C ALA A 39 0.53 6.47 -1.08
N ILE A 40 -0.25 6.02 -0.08
CA ILE A 40 0.18 4.98 0.87
C ILE A 40 -0.88 3.90 0.92
N ALA A 41 -0.47 2.64 0.73
CA ALA A 41 -1.30 1.48 0.94
C ALA A 41 -0.56 0.39 1.71
N TYR A 42 -1.32 -0.54 2.27
CA TYR A 42 -0.80 -1.64 3.07
C TYR A 42 -1.66 -2.89 2.92
N ASP A 43 -1.08 -4.04 3.17
CA ASP A 43 -1.75 -5.34 3.14
C ASP A 43 -2.17 -5.85 4.52
N SER A 44 -2.62 -7.11 4.60
CA SER A 44 -3.10 -7.75 5.85
C SER A 44 -1.99 -8.15 6.82
N ARG A 45 -0.70 -7.96 6.51
CA ARG A 45 0.40 -8.43 7.34
C ARG A 45 0.46 -7.74 8.69
N ILE A 46 1.03 -8.45 9.66
CA ILE A 46 1.26 -7.94 11.02
C ILE A 46 1.95 -6.58 10.95
N LYS A 47 1.42 -5.57 11.65
CA LYS A 47 1.92 -4.19 11.72
C LYS A 47 1.91 -3.40 10.40
N SER A 48 1.29 -3.89 9.31
CA SER A 48 1.26 -3.14 8.05
C SER A 48 0.56 -1.79 8.19
N GLU A 49 -0.60 -1.74 8.84
CA GLU A 49 -1.31 -0.48 9.12
C GLU A 49 -0.46 0.47 9.99
N LEU A 50 0.14 -0.03 11.07
CA LEU A 50 1.02 0.77 11.93
C LEU A 50 2.14 1.41 11.10
N PHE A 51 2.84 0.63 10.28
CA PHE A 51 3.94 1.14 9.47
C PHE A 51 3.47 2.15 8.41
N ALA A 52 2.29 1.93 7.80
CA ALA A 52 1.70 2.88 6.86
C ALA A 52 1.36 4.23 7.54
N ARG A 53 0.80 4.18 8.75
CA ARG A 53 0.53 5.39 9.56
C ARG A 53 1.82 6.11 9.95
N GLU A 54 2.88 5.40 10.30
CA GLU A 54 4.19 5.99 10.58
C GLU A 54 4.77 6.69 9.35
N CYS A 55 4.64 6.10 8.16
CA CYS A 55 5.02 6.78 6.91
C CYS A 55 4.25 8.09 6.72
N ALA A 56 2.93 8.07 6.93
CA ALA A 56 2.09 9.26 6.77
C ALA A 56 2.49 10.38 7.76
N ARG A 57 2.82 10.05 9.01
CA ARG A 57 3.26 11.00 10.03
C ARG A 57 4.56 11.72 9.66
N VAL A 58 5.55 10.95 9.16
CA VAL A 58 6.84 11.50 8.72
C VAL A 58 6.66 12.38 7.48
N LEU A 59 5.92 11.93 6.47
CA LEU A 59 5.66 12.74 5.27
C LEU A 59 4.97 14.04 5.61
N ALA A 60 3.95 14.01 6.47
CA ALA A 60 3.19 15.17 6.90
C ALA A 60 4.08 16.20 7.64
N ALA A 61 4.99 15.75 8.52
CA ALA A 61 5.96 16.60 9.20
C ALA A 61 6.88 17.32 8.21
N ASN A 62 7.24 16.66 7.11
CA ASN A 62 8.08 17.21 6.04
C ASN A 62 7.28 18.02 4.99
N GLY A 63 6.04 18.43 5.28
CA GLY A 63 5.23 19.26 4.38
C GLY A 63 4.60 18.52 3.19
N ILE A 64 4.81 17.19 3.08
CA ILE A 64 4.32 16.34 2.00
C ILE A 64 2.92 15.84 2.34
N THR A 65 2.00 15.90 1.38
CA THR A 65 0.63 15.38 1.57
C THR A 65 0.63 13.85 1.45
N ALA A 66 0.33 13.17 2.56
CA ALA A 66 0.16 11.71 2.60
C ALA A 66 -1.30 11.32 2.30
N ARG A 67 -1.53 10.64 1.18
CA ARG A 67 -2.84 10.09 0.79
C ARG A 67 -2.89 8.62 1.14
N ILE A 68 -3.50 8.27 2.26
CA ILE A 68 -3.50 6.92 2.82
C ILE A 68 -4.84 6.21 2.61
N VAL A 69 -4.81 4.91 2.31
CA VAL A 69 -6.03 4.09 2.26
C VAL A 69 -6.64 3.94 3.65
N LYS A 70 -7.98 3.91 3.74
CA LYS A 70 -8.71 3.67 5.00
C LYS A 70 -8.56 2.23 5.49
N GLU A 71 -8.52 1.29 4.56
CA GLU A 71 -8.43 -0.14 4.81
C GLU A 71 -7.33 -0.75 3.95
N LEU A 72 -6.86 -1.94 4.33
CA LEU A 72 -5.87 -2.68 3.56
C LEU A 72 -6.27 -2.86 2.08
N GLN A 73 -5.30 -2.75 1.19
CA GLN A 73 -5.50 -2.82 -0.25
C GLN A 73 -4.41 -3.63 -0.95
N PRO A 74 -4.72 -4.27 -2.09
CA PRO A 74 -3.71 -4.94 -2.89
C PRO A 74 -2.81 -3.94 -3.65
N VAL A 75 -1.59 -4.36 -3.98
CA VAL A 75 -0.58 -3.53 -4.68
C VAL A 75 -1.11 -2.80 -5.93
N PRO A 76 -1.94 -3.39 -6.80
CA PRO A 76 -2.46 -2.68 -7.97
C PRO A 76 -3.27 -1.43 -7.65
N VAL A 77 -3.93 -1.40 -6.49
CA VAL A 77 -4.67 -0.21 -6.01
C VAL A 77 -3.71 0.93 -5.72
N LEU A 78 -2.55 0.67 -5.10
CA LEU A 78 -1.53 1.70 -4.91
C LEU A 78 -1.03 2.24 -6.24
N SER A 79 -0.65 1.37 -7.17
CA SER A 79 -0.18 1.79 -8.50
C SER A 79 -1.20 2.67 -9.21
N PHE A 80 -2.47 2.33 -9.15
CA PHE A 80 -3.56 3.13 -9.69
C PHE A 80 -3.71 4.46 -8.93
N ALA A 81 -3.62 4.45 -7.59
CA ALA A 81 -3.75 5.65 -6.76
C ALA A 81 -2.66 6.68 -7.07
N VAL A 82 -1.41 6.24 -7.25
CA VAL A 82 -0.32 7.15 -7.62
C VAL A 82 -0.64 7.91 -8.90
N ARG A 83 -1.12 7.21 -9.93
CA ARG A 83 -1.44 7.82 -11.24
C ARG A 83 -2.72 8.64 -11.21
N GLU A 84 -3.81 8.08 -10.70
CA GLU A 84 -5.13 8.72 -10.68
C GLU A 84 -5.14 9.98 -9.81
N LEU A 85 -4.48 9.95 -8.65
CA LEU A 85 -4.38 11.07 -7.72
C LEU A 85 -3.18 11.99 -8.03
N ARG A 86 -2.42 11.68 -9.09
CA ARG A 86 -1.22 12.42 -9.52
C ARG A 86 -0.23 12.63 -8.40
N CYS A 87 0.04 11.56 -7.64
CA CYS A 87 1.03 11.59 -6.58
C CYS A 87 2.46 11.54 -7.16
N ASP A 88 3.39 12.17 -6.47
CA ASP A 88 4.82 12.21 -6.87
C ASP A 88 5.53 10.91 -6.52
N ALA A 89 4.98 10.12 -5.59
CA ALA A 89 5.47 8.78 -5.23
C ALA A 89 4.36 7.93 -4.61
N GLY A 90 4.65 6.64 -4.40
CA GLY A 90 3.81 5.71 -3.66
C GLY A 90 4.60 4.87 -2.66
N ILE A 91 3.96 4.49 -1.57
CA ILE A 91 4.50 3.56 -0.56
C ILE A 91 3.56 2.39 -0.40
N MET A 92 4.08 1.18 -0.57
CA MET A 92 3.35 -0.06 -0.26
C MET A 92 4.02 -0.79 0.90
N ILE A 93 3.28 -0.95 1.98
CA ILE A 93 3.72 -1.75 3.12
C ILE A 93 3.26 -3.19 2.92
N THR A 94 4.19 -4.04 2.53
CA THR A 94 3.96 -5.46 2.20
C THR A 94 5.27 -6.23 2.10
N ALA A 95 5.26 -7.50 2.43
CA ALA A 95 6.34 -8.43 2.09
C ALA A 95 5.89 -9.47 1.04
N SER A 96 4.85 -9.16 0.24
CA SER A 96 4.34 -10.06 -0.81
C SER A 96 3.93 -11.43 -0.23
N HIS A 97 4.56 -12.51 -0.69
CA HIS A 97 4.32 -13.90 -0.29
C HIS A 97 5.32 -14.44 0.74
N ASN A 98 6.12 -13.60 1.37
CA ASN A 98 7.05 -14.07 2.42
C ASN A 98 6.29 -14.58 3.66
N PRO A 99 6.90 -15.46 4.47
CA PRO A 99 6.30 -15.90 5.74
C PRO A 99 5.81 -14.76 6.63
N ALA A 100 4.81 -15.04 7.49
CA ALA A 100 4.11 -14.05 8.33
C ALA A 100 5.03 -13.14 9.15
N LYS A 101 6.18 -13.66 9.60
CA LYS A 101 7.17 -12.90 10.39
C LYS A 101 7.86 -11.75 9.64
N TYR A 102 7.71 -11.67 8.30
CA TYR A 102 8.29 -10.62 7.47
C TYR A 102 7.28 -9.51 7.19
N ASN A 103 7.81 -8.29 7.07
CA ASN A 103 7.13 -7.19 6.41
C ASN A 103 8.12 -6.44 5.51
N GLY A 104 7.64 -5.45 4.76
CA GLY A 104 8.48 -4.70 3.83
C GLY A 104 7.90 -3.34 3.49
N TYR A 105 8.72 -2.53 2.85
CA TYR A 105 8.43 -1.18 2.39
C TYR A 105 8.87 -1.08 0.93
N LYS A 106 7.96 -0.80 0.01
CA LYS A 106 8.24 -0.62 -1.41
C LYS A 106 7.91 0.80 -1.84
N CYS A 107 8.84 1.44 -2.57
CA CYS A 107 8.63 2.75 -3.19
C CYS A 107 8.17 2.60 -4.64
N TYR A 108 7.25 3.48 -5.03
CA TYR A 108 6.72 3.61 -6.39
C TYR A 108 6.97 5.02 -6.91
N GLY A 109 7.30 5.14 -8.18
CA GLY A 109 7.44 6.41 -8.89
C GLY A 109 6.09 7.01 -9.30
N PRO A 110 6.09 8.23 -9.87
CA PRO A 110 4.86 8.92 -10.30
C PRO A 110 4.13 8.21 -11.45
N ASP A 111 4.79 7.30 -12.14
CA ASP A 111 4.23 6.43 -13.17
C ASP A 111 3.41 5.25 -12.60
N GLY A 112 3.40 5.07 -11.27
CA GLY A 112 2.77 3.97 -10.59
C GLY A 112 3.53 2.65 -10.66
N CYS A 113 4.77 2.66 -11.16
CA CYS A 113 5.67 1.51 -11.16
C CYS A 113 6.61 1.54 -9.94
N GLN A 114 7.09 0.37 -9.52
CA GLN A 114 8.11 0.33 -8.49
C GLN A 114 9.35 1.11 -8.99
N MET A 115 9.91 1.99 -8.14
CA MET A 115 11.05 2.83 -8.51
C MET A 115 12.19 2.00 -9.11
N THR A 116 12.75 2.50 -10.22
CA THR A 116 13.92 1.93 -10.89
C THR A 116 15.19 2.18 -10.09
N ASP A 117 16.29 1.53 -10.50
CA ASP A 117 17.56 1.56 -9.75
C ASP A 117 18.06 2.98 -9.50
N THR A 118 18.02 3.87 -10.51
CA THR A 118 18.50 5.26 -10.38
C THR A 118 17.74 6.05 -9.30
N ASP A 119 16.40 5.99 -9.32
CA ASP A 119 15.60 6.71 -8.30
C ASP A 119 15.73 6.04 -6.93
N ALA A 120 15.80 4.71 -6.90
CA ALA A 120 16.01 3.97 -5.66
C ALA A 120 17.37 4.29 -5.02
N ASP A 121 18.44 4.43 -5.81
CA ASP A 121 19.77 4.80 -5.34
C ASP A 121 19.80 6.24 -4.80
N ASN A 122 19.12 7.17 -5.46
CA ASN A 122 19.00 8.54 -4.98
C ASN A 122 18.25 8.61 -3.64
N VAL A 123 17.13 7.90 -3.51
CA VAL A 123 16.40 7.78 -2.22
C VAL A 123 17.28 7.12 -1.17
N TYR A 124 18.03 6.07 -1.52
CA TYR A 124 18.91 5.40 -0.59
C TYR A 124 20.05 6.30 -0.10
N ALA A 125 20.62 7.12 -0.97
CA ALA A 125 21.62 8.11 -0.59
C ALA A 125 21.09 9.11 0.44
N GLU A 126 19.82 9.55 0.33
CA GLU A 126 19.17 10.39 1.34
C GLU A 126 18.91 9.63 2.65
N ILE A 127 18.49 8.34 2.59
CA ILE A 127 18.31 7.52 3.79
C ILE A 127 19.61 7.39 4.61
N LEU A 128 20.75 7.26 3.93
CA LEU A 128 22.05 7.13 4.61
C LEU A 128 22.47 8.38 5.41
N LYS A 129 21.96 9.57 5.04
CA LYS A 129 22.22 10.83 5.75
C LYS A 129 21.38 11.00 7.02
N VAL A 130 20.28 10.22 7.16
CA VAL A 130 19.33 10.32 8.27
C VAL A 130 19.83 9.51 9.46
N ASP A 131 19.99 10.13 10.62
CA ASP A 131 20.19 9.39 11.88
C ASP A 131 18.94 8.57 12.22
N LEU A 132 19.12 7.40 12.83
CA LEU A 132 18.03 6.47 13.08
C LEU A 132 17.04 6.98 14.16
N PHE A 133 17.54 7.74 15.14
CA PHE A 133 16.77 8.19 16.29
C PHE A 133 16.46 9.69 16.25
N ASP A 134 17.44 10.52 15.92
CA ASP A 134 17.36 11.97 16.03
C ASP A 134 17.15 12.68 14.66
N GLY A 135 17.27 11.95 13.56
CA GLY A 135 17.21 12.52 12.20
C GLY A 135 15.82 12.48 11.55
N VAL A 136 14.77 12.10 12.26
CA VAL A 136 13.42 11.93 11.72
C VAL A 136 12.46 12.97 12.28
N GLU A 137 11.80 13.70 11.40
CA GLU A 137 10.70 14.61 11.76
C GLU A 137 9.37 13.86 11.71
N GLU A 138 8.53 14.03 12.73
CA GLU A 138 7.21 13.43 12.78
C GLU A 138 6.19 14.32 13.50
N ILE A 139 4.92 14.21 13.10
CA ILE A 139 3.78 14.78 13.82
C ILE A 139 2.83 13.66 14.24
N SER A 140 1.86 13.95 15.11
CA SER A 140 0.82 12.98 15.40
C SER A 140 -0.04 12.73 14.17
N PHE A 141 -0.61 11.53 14.05
CA PHE A 141 -1.50 11.19 12.94
C PHE A 141 -2.73 12.09 12.91
N ASP A 142 -3.30 12.38 14.09
CA ASP A 142 -4.48 13.24 14.23
C ASP A 142 -4.17 14.69 13.83
N GLN A 143 -3.03 15.23 14.25
CA GLN A 143 -2.57 16.54 13.80
C GLN A 143 -2.38 16.57 12.27
N GLY A 144 -1.90 15.49 11.66
CA GLY A 144 -1.79 15.36 10.22
C GLY A 144 -3.16 15.41 9.51
N LEU A 145 -4.18 14.77 10.08
CA LEU A 145 -5.56 14.84 9.58
C LEU A 145 -6.15 16.25 9.74
N GLU A 146 -6.00 16.88 10.90
CA GLU A 146 -6.50 18.24 11.19
C GLU A 146 -5.89 19.28 10.25
N THR A 147 -4.61 19.16 9.92
CA THR A 147 -3.90 20.08 9.02
C THR A 147 -4.09 19.77 7.53
N GLY A 148 -4.78 18.67 7.20
CA GLY A 148 -4.96 18.20 5.82
C GLY A 148 -3.68 17.68 5.17
N LYS A 149 -2.61 17.46 5.95
CA LYS A 149 -1.37 16.83 5.46
C LYS A 149 -1.46 15.31 5.41
N ILE A 150 -2.37 14.72 6.18
CA ILE A 150 -2.78 13.32 6.02
C ILE A 150 -4.23 13.32 5.54
N VAL A 151 -4.49 12.63 4.43
CA VAL A 151 -5.81 12.57 3.82
C VAL A 151 -6.13 11.12 3.49
N TYR A 152 -7.31 10.66 3.89
CA TYR A 152 -7.79 9.36 3.45
C TYR A 152 -8.21 9.39 1.99
N ILE A 153 -7.87 8.33 1.26
CA ILE A 153 -8.39 8.12 -0.11
C ILE A 153 -9.88 7.84 -0.02
N GLU A 154 -10.67 8.62 -0.77
CA GLU A 154 -12.12 8.56 -0.75
C GLU A 154 -12.69 7.29 -1.40
N ASP A 155 -13.90 6.88 -0.98
CA ASP A 155 -14.52 5.64 -1.45
C ASP A 155 -14.85 5.69 -2.96
N SER A 156 -15.16 6.87 -3.51
CA SER A 156 -15.36 7.09 -4.95
C SER A 156 -14.14 6.73 -5.82
N PHE A 157 -12.94 6.75 -5.24
CA PHE A 157 -11.72 6.30 -5.91
C PHE A 157 -11.77 4.80 -6.25
N TYR A 158 -12.33 3.97 -5.35
CA TYR A 158 -12.42 2.53 -5.60
C TYR A 158 -13.44 2.20 -6.69
N ASP A 159 -14.49 3.01 -6.86
CA ASP A 159 -15.41 2.84 -7.97
C ASP A 159 -14.74 3.13 -9.31
N LYS A 160 -13.96 4.21 -9.42
CA LYS A 160 -13.14 4.50 -10.60
C LYS A 160 -12.14 3.39 -10.91
N TYR A 161 -11.50 2.83 -9.86
CA TYR A 161 -10.59 1.70 -10.05
C TYR A 161 -11.30 0.49 -10.64
N LEU A 162 -12.50 0.16 -10.13
CA LEU A 162 -13.31 -0.95 -10.63
C LEU A 162 -13.84 -0.68 -12.05
N ASP A 163 -14.22 0.57 -12.38
CA ASP A 163 -14.61 0.96 -13.73
C ASP A 163 -13.47 0.75 -14.73
N CYS A 164 -12.24 1.15 -14.35
CA CYS A 164 -11.07 0.92 -15.17
C CYS A 164 -10.75 -0.58 -15.36
N LEU A 165 -10.96 -1.42 -14.34
CA LEU A 165 -10.79 -2.86 -14.44
C LEU A 165 -11.83 -3.49 -15.37
N GLU A 166 -13.09 -3.11 -15.22
CA GLU A 166 -14.20 -3.60 -16.05
C GLU A 166 -14.00 -3.25 -17.54
N ALA A 167 -13.49 -2.05 -17.80
CA ALA A 167 -13.16 -1.59 -19.16
C ALA A 167 -12.04 -2.41 -19.84
N GLN A 168 -11.25 -3.19 -19.08
CA GLN A 168 -10.25 -4.12 -19.65
C GLN A 168 -10.86 -5.45 -20.13
N SER A 169 -12.16 -5.66 -19.95
CA SER A 169 -12.83 -6.90 -20.34
C SER A 169 -12.77 -7.09 -21.85
N VAL A 170 -12.16 -8.18 -22.33
CA VAL A 170 -12.03 -8.50 -23.76
C VAL A 170 -13.40 -8.89 -24.35
N ASN A 171 -14.21 -9.60 -23.58
CA ASN A 171 -15.55 -10.04 -23.96
C ASN A 171 -16.58 -9.61 -22.88
N PRO A 172 -17.03 -8.33 -22.90
CA PRO A 172 -17.99 -7.86 -21.93
C PRO A 172 -19.28 -8.70 -21.96
N GLY A 173 -19.80 -9.01 -20.76
CA GLY A 173 -21.06 -9.75 -20.62
C GLY A 173 -20.96 -11.28 -20.73
N VAL A 174 -19.81 -11.85 -21.12
CA VAL A 174 -19.67 -13.31 -21.27
C VAL A 174 -19.94 -14.06 -19.94
N CYS A 175 -19.58 -13.48 -18.80
CA CYS A 175 -19.81 -14.10 -17.49
C CYS A 175 -21.28 -14.05 -17.09
N ALA A 176 -22.04 -13.04 -17.49
CA ALA A 176 -23.43 -12.83 -17.08
C ALA A 176 -24.37 -13.97 -17.55
N GLY A 177 -24.09 -14.55 -18.73
CA GLY A 177 -24.87 -15.63 -19.32
C GLY A 177 -24.29 -17.03 -19.11
N SER A 178 -23.09 -17.14 -18.53
CA SER A 178 -22.34 -18.40 -18.51
C SER A 178 -22.81 -19.43 -17.48
N GLY A 179 -23.57 -19.02 -16.46
CA GLY A 179 -23.90 -19.88 -15.30
C GLY A 179 -22.65 -20.25 -14.46
N LEU A 180 -21.55 -19.52 -14.60
CA LEU A 180 -20.28 -19.79 -13.92
C LEU A 180 -20.44 -19.71 -12.40
N LYS A 181 -19.98 -20.73 -11.71
CA LYS A 181 -19.87 -20.80 -10.25
C LYS A 181 -18.40 -20.73 -9.85
N ILE A 182 -18.07 -19.80 -8.96
CA ILE A 182 -16.69 -19.57 -8.53
C ILE A 182 -16.53 -19.91 -7.06
N VAL A 183 -15.54 -20.72 -6.73
CA VAL A 183 -14.99 -20.81 -5.39
C VAL A 183 -13.78 -19.89 -5.33
N TYR A 184 -13.81 -18.92 -4.43
CA TYR A 184 -12.78 -17.90 -4.29
C TYR A 184 -12.15 -17.92 -2.89
N THR A 185 -10.86 -17.74 -2.83
CA THR A 185 -10.16 -17.48 -1.58
C THR A 185 -9.23 -16.28 -1.70
N PRO A 186 -9.31 -15.30 -0.79
CA PRO A 186 -8.32 -14.25 -0.65
C PRO A 186 -7.06 -14.69 0.13
N LEU A 187 -7.00 -15.93 0.64
CA LEU A 187 -5.90 -16.47 1.46
C LEU A 187 -5.54 -15.55 2.66
N ASN A 188 -6.55 -15.08 3.39
CA ASN A 188 -6.43 -14.12 4.49
C ASN A 188 -5.76 -12.77 4.08
N GLY A 189 -5.70 -12.47 2.78
CA GLY A 189 -4.99 -11.34 2.19
C GLY A 189 -5.89 -10.17 1.78
N ALA A 190 -5.32 -9.27 0.98
CA ALA A 190 -5.92 -7.98 0.61
C ALA A 190 -6.94 -8.04 -0.54
N GLY A 191 -7.12 -9.20 -1.19
CA GLY A 191 -7.99 -9.32 -2.38
C GLY A 191 -9.48 -9.41 -2.10
N ASN A 192 -9.91 -9.69 -0.86
CA ASN A 192 -11.28 -10.07 -0.55
C ASN A 192 -12.35 -9.14 -1.15
N LYS A 193 -12.36 -7.89 -0.74
CA LYS A 193 -13.45 -6.96 -1.10
C LYS A 193 -13.48 -6.62 -2.60
N LEU A 194 -12.32 -6.26 -3.17
CA LEU A 194 -12.26 -5.78 -4.55
C LEU A 194 -12.44 -6.89 -5.58
N VAL A 195 -11.87 -8.09 -5.34
CA VAL A 195 -12.05 -9.22 -6.26
C VAL A 195 -13.52 -9.64 -6.31
N ARG A 196 -14.21 -9.69 -5.17
CA ARG A 196 -15.64 -10.00 -5.14
C ARG A 196 -16.47 -8.93 -5.87
N LYS A 197 -16.14 -7.64 -5.68
CA LYS A 197 -16.82 -6.53 -6.36
C LYS A 197 -16.65 -6.61 -7.87
N ILE A 198 -15.43 -6.84 -8.38
CA ILE A 198 -15.22 -6.91 -9.83
C ILE A 198 -15.89 -8.15 -10.43
N LEU A 199 -15.83 -9.31 -9.76
CA LEU A 199 -16.52 -10.51 -10.22
C LEU A 199 -18.05 -10.30 -10.33
N ALA A 200 -18.64 -9.62 -9.36
CA ALA A 200 -20.05 -9.27 -9.40
C ALA A 200 -20.37 -8.29 -10.56
N ARG A 201 -19.53 -7.27 -10.78
CA ARG A 201 -19.70 -6.29 -11.86
C ARG A 201 -19.65 -6.92 -13.26
N ILE A 202 -18.76 -7.87 -13.49
CA ILE A 202 -18.67 -8.58 -14.77
C ILE A 202 -19.73 -9.68 -14.95
N GLY A 203 -20.67 -9.83 -13.97
CA GLY A 203 -21.85 -10.65 -14.09
C GLY A 203 -21.75 -12.05 -13.49
N VAL A 204 -20.73 -12.36 -12.69
CA VAL A 204 -20.68 -13.61 -11.92
C VAL A 204 -21.70 -13.56 -10.80
N LYS A 205 -22.65 -14.49 -10.78
CA LYS A 205 -23.77 -14.50 -9.82
C LYS A 205 -23.51 -15.37 -8.59
N GLU A 206 -22.75 -16.44 -8.75
CA GLU A 206 -22.49 -17.42 -7.69
C GLU A 206 -21.00 -17.40 -7.32
N ILE A 207 -20.67 -16.75 -6.20
CA ILE A 207 -19.32 -16.68 -5.65
C ILE A 207 -19.36 -17.27 -4.25
N GLN A 208 -18.76 -18.42 -4.05
CA GLN A 208 -18.57 -19.04 -2.75
C GLN A 208 -17.18 -18.71 -2.23
N VAL A 209 -17.09 -17.96 -1.14
CA VAL A 209 -15.81 -17.66 -0.50
C VAL A 209 -15.46 -18.75 0.49
N VAL A 210 -14.18 -19.15 0.53
CA VAL A 210 -13.67 -20.12 1.52
C VAL A 210 -13.68 -19.45 2.91
N PRO A 211 -14.53 -19.88 3.86
CA PRO A 211 -14.77 -19.11 5.10
C PRO A 211 -13.53 -18.94 5.97
N GLU A 212 -12.69 -19.97 6.07
CA GLU A 212 -11.49 -19.97 6.92
C GLU A 212 -10.40 -19.01 6.39
N GLN A 213 -10.52 -18.58 5.14
CA GLN A 213 -9.54 -17.75 4.45
C GLN A 213 -10.09 -16.37 4.05
N GLU A 214 -11.37 -16.11 4.35
CA GLU A 214 -12.06 -14.90 3.93
C GLU A 214 -11.53 -13.66 4.62
N LEU A 215 -11.43 -13.68 5.95
CA LEU A 215 -11.03 -12.52 6.72
C LEU A 215 -9.51 -12.31 6.69
N PRO A 216 -9.04 -11.05 6.61
CA PRO A 216 -7.63 -10.74 6.69
C PRO A 216 -7.01 -11.24 8.00
N ASP A 217 -5.89 -11.96 7.91
CA ASP A 217 -5.10 -12.39 9.06
C ASP A 217 -3.61 -12.41 8.70
N GLY A 218 -2.82 -11.57 9.37
CA GLY A 218 -1.38 -11.46 9.12
C GLY A 218 -0.55 -12.67 9.56
N ASN A 219 -1.15 -13.63 10.28
CA ASN A 219 -0.52 -14.90 10.63
C ASN A 219 -0.67 -15.96 9.54
N PHE A 220 -1.62 -15.78 8.60
CA PHE A 220 -1.90 -16.73 7.50
C PHE A 220 -2.07 -18.18 7.98
N PRO A 221 -3.00 -18.46 8.94
CA PRO A 221 -3.06 -19.73 9.66
C PRO A 221 -3.33 -20.93 8.75
N THR A 222 -4.00 -20.71 7.63
CA THR A 222 -4.34 -21.76 6.65
C THR A 222 -3.36 -21.81 5.46
N CYS A 223 -2.34 -20.94 5.44
CA CYS A 223 -1.38 -20.82 4.35
C CYS A 223 0.05 -20.62 4.90
N PRO A 224 0.61 -21.64 5.61
CA PRO A 224 1.90 -21.50 6.30
C PRO A 224 3.09 -21.34 5.35
N TYR A 225 2.94 -21.76 4.09
CA TYR A 225 3.92 -21.63 3.01
C TYR A 225 3.23 -20.94 1.83
N PRO A 226 3.32 -19.59 1.75
CA PRO A 226 2.77 -18.83 0.65
C PRO A 226 3.56 -19.00 -0.64
#